data_648d9e5214e758887903ebb27ca1803a
#
_entry.id   648d9e5214e758887903ebb27ca1803a
#
_cell.length_a   1.000
_cell.length_b   1.000
_cell.length_c   1.000
_cell.angle_alpha   90.00
_cell.angle_beta   90.00
_cell.angle_gamma   90.00
#
_symmetry.space_group_name_H-M   'P 1'
#
loop_
_entity.id
_entity.type
_entity.pdbx_description
1 polymer ?
#
loop_
_entity_poly.entity_id
_entity_poly.type
_entity_poly.pdbx_seq_one_letter_code
_entity_poly.pdbx_strand_id
1 'polypeptide(L)'
;MSDAIKHECGIAFLRLKKDLSFYFEKYGTAFYGLHKMQLLMEKQHNRGQDGAGLANIKLNVAPGERYISRARSVKPNPIQDLFEQVFDRFQTIERKSPDKLKDVEYLKRNAGFTGEVFLGHLRYGTFGQNAIENCHPFLRQNNWMTKNLVLAGNFNLTNVDELFESLVALGQHPKEMSDTVTVLERIGHFLDEENERIYSEYKQLGYDKSQISQHIRDKMDIGRVLERAAKKWDGGYVMAGLLGHGAAFVLRDPSGIRPAFYYENDEVVVVASERPVIQTAFNLRVEEVKELTPGSALIVQSDGILEEKPVLSQKLIKKCVFERIYFSRGSDKDIYNERKMLGHLVAPQIVQAIGGEIDRSVFSYIPNTAEVSFYGMIKAIEGLHNLEKAERILSLGNDASKEAISGILEARTRIEKIAIKDAKLRTFITQDSERDDLVTHVYDITYGSINRGQDNLVVIDDSIVRGTTLKKSILRMLDRLEPKSIVVVSSAPQIRYPDCYGIDMAKLGDFVAFNAAISLLRERKMENLIEEVYQSCKQQLSLPKEEVTNAVKRIYAPFSDEEISDQIAELLKPSELKANLKIVFQKIENVHKACPGHLGDWYFSGDYPTPGGNKVVNKAFINWVEHRDERAY
;
A
#
# COMPACT_ATOMS: atom_id res chain seq x y z
N MET A 1 6.05 -8.50 -12.38
CA MET A 1 6.14 -7.07 -11.99
C MET A 1 6.77 -6.37 -13.16
N SER A 2 5.98 -5.64 -13.91
CA SER A 2 6.48 -4.84 -15.03
C SER A 2 7.50 -3.82 -14.53
N ASP A 3 7.18 -3.01 -13.58
CA ASP A 3 8.14 -2.15 -12.89
C ASP A 3 8.04 -2.41 -11.39
N ALA A 4 9.17 -2.40 -10.67
CA ALA A 4 9.13 -2.54 -9.23
C ALA A 4 8.51 -1.26 -8.62
N ILE A 5 7.15 -1.21 -8.63
CA ILE A 5 6.46 -0.25 -7.78
C ILE A 5 6.80 -0.67 -6.36
N LYS A 6 7.53 0.16 -5.69
CA LYS A 6 7.89 -0.08 -4.33
C LYS A 6 6.65 0.12 -3.46
N HIS A 7 6.47 -0.74 -2.45
CA HIS A 7 5.23 -0.95 -1.72
C HIS A 7 5.01 0.06 -0.59
N GLU A 8 3.79 0.12 -0.08
CA GLU A 8 3.39 0.92 1.07
C GLU A 8 3.85 0.31 2.40
N CYS A 9 3.91 1.15 3.45
CA CYS A 9 4.14 0.69 4.82
C CYS A 9 2.98 -0.18 5.34
N GLY A 10 3.29 -1.05 6.31
CA GLY A 10 2.31 -1.86 7.03
C GLY A 10 2.36 -1.57 8.53
N ILE A 11 1.21 -1.50 9.17
CA ILE A 11 1.10 -1.42 10.64
C ILE A 11 0.48 -2.68 11.21
N ALA A 12 0.91 -3.05 12.42
CA ALA A 12 0.30 -4.08 13.24
C ALA A 12 0.25 -3.59 14.69
N PHE A 13 -0.93 -3.60 15.29
CA PHE A 13 -1.14 -3.27 16.70
C PHE A 13 -1.79 -4.46 17.40
N LEU A 14 -1.36 -4.74 18.61
CA LEU A 14 -1.94 -5.78 19.45
C LEU A 14 -1.97 -5.33 20.91
N ARG A 15 -3.15 -5.42 21.52
CA ARG A 15 -3.38 -5.25 22.96
C ARG A 15 -3.89 -6.56 23.54
N LEU A 16 -3.14 -7.12 24.47
CA LEU A 16 -3.58 -8.23 25.32
C LEU A 16 -4.44 -7.69 26.46
N LYS A 17 -5.71 -8.09 26.53
CA LYS A 17 -6.69 -7.55 27.52
C LYS A 17 -6.58 -8.20 28.91
N LYS A 18 -5.89 -9.34 29.02
CA LYS A 18 -5.63 -10.06 30.24
C LYS A 18 -4.16 -9.96 30.65
N ASP A 19 -3.82 -10.32 31.86
CA ASP A 19 -2.43 -10.42 32.31
C ASP A 19 -1.68 -11.55 31.59
N LEU A 20 -0.37 -11.45 31.51
CA LEU A 20 0.45 -12.45 30.82
C LEU A 20 0.32 -13.86 31.40
N SER A 21 0.04 -14.00 32.69
CA SER A 21 -0.25 -15.28 33.37
C SER A 21 -1.43 -16.01 32.72
N PHE A 22 -2.51 -15.31 32.38
CA PHE A 22 -3.64 -15.89 31.65
C PHE A 22 -3.22 -16.54 30.34
N TYR A 23 -2.37 -15.88 29.54
CA TYR A 23 -1.90 -16.43 28.24
C TYR A 23 -0.93 -17.58 28.48
N PHE A 24 -0.11 -17.52 29.50
CA PHE A 24 0.75 -18.63 29.91
C PHE A 24 -0.06 -19.87 30.28
N GLU A 25 -1.08 -19.74 31.10
CA GLU A 25 -1.96 -20.84 31.51
C GLU A 25 -2.74 -21.41 30.33
N LYS A 26 -3.28 -20.55 29.46
CA LYS A 26 -4.14 -20.96 28.33
C LYS A 26 -3.38 -21.49 27.13
N TYR A 27 -2.26 -20.88 26.79
CA TYR A 27 -1.50 -21.14 25.54
C TYR A 27 -0.10 -21.72 25.79
N GLY A 28 0.28 -21.94 27.03
CA GLY A 28 1.57 -22.54 27.41
C GLY A 28 2.77 -21.61 27.26
N THR A 29 2.58 -20.32 27.03
CA THR A 29 3.68 -19.36 26.80
C THR A 29 3.34 -17.94 27.24
N ALA A 30 4.29 -17.27 27.89
CA ALA A 30 4.23 -15.85 28.19
C ALA A 30 4.46 -14.98 26.93
N PHE A 31 4.91 -15.57 25.83
CA PHE A 31 5.24 -14.87 24.58
C PHE A 31 4.11 -14.87 23.56
N TYR A 32 2.88 -15.21 23.95
CA TYR A 32 1.71 -15.25 23.06
C TYR A 32 1.58 -13.97 22.22
N GLY A 33 1.64 -12.78 22.84
CA GLY A 33 1.57 -11.51 22.14
C GLY A 33 2.70 -11.31 21.15
N LEU A 34 3.93 -11.67 21.51
CA LEU A 34 5.10 -11.57 20.65
C LEU A 34 5.00 -12.50 19.42
N HIS A 35 4.58 -13.76 19.61
CA HIS A 35 4.35 -14.71 18.52
C HIS A 35 3.23 -14.23 17.58
N LYS A 36 2.14 -13.67 18.12
CA LYS A 36 1.07 -13.08 17.30
C LYS A 36 1.56 -11.87 16.51
N MET A 37 2.37 -11.01 17.10
CA MET A 37 2.97 -9.86 16.39
C MET A 37 3.91 -10.30 15.28
N GLN A 38 4.76 -11.31 15.52
CA GLN A 38 5.60 -11.88 14.46
C GLN A 38 4.74 -12.35 13.29
N LEU A 39 3.70 -13.15 13.56
CA LEU A 39 2.81 -13.66 12.52
C LEU A 39 2.09 -12.54 11.76
N LEU A 40 1.59 -11.51 12.46
CA LEU A 40 0.95 -10.34 11.83
C LEU A 40 1.92 -9.60 10.90
N MET A 41 3.17 -9.40 11.31
CA MET A 41 4.18 -8.72 10.50
C MET A 41 4.62 -9.58 9.31
N GLU A 42 4.87 -10.88 9.51
CA GLU A 42 5.22 -11.81 8.42
C GLU A 42 4.10 -11.92 7.37
N LYS A 43 2.84 -11.94 7.80
CA LYS A 43 1.69 -11.98 6.89
C LYS A 43 1.48 -10.67 6.12
N GLN A 44 2.10 -9.58 6.52
CA GLN A 44 2.13 -8.28 5.82
C GLN A 44 3.45 -8.03 5.07
N HIS A 45 4.32 -9.02 4.88
CA HIS A 45 5.63 -8.85 4.23
C HIS A 45 5.54 -8.30 2.80
N ASN A 46 4.38 -8.39 2.15
CA ASN A 46 4.11 -7.75 0.86
C ASN A 46 4.14 -6.22 0.95
N ARG A 47 3.93 -5.64 2.13
CA ARG A 47 4.07 -4.19 2.38
C ARG A 47 5.54 -3.83 2.63
N GLY A 48 5.98 -3.04 3.44
CA GLY A 48 7.36 -2.61 3.61
C GLY A 48 8.42 -3.73 3.71
N GLN A 49 9.40 -3.71 2.84
CA GLN A 49 10.54 -4.66 2.79
C GLN A 49 11.89 -4.01 3.13
N ASP A 50 11.93 -2.67 3.28
CA ASP A 50 13.17 -1.91 3.51
C ASP A 50 13.50 -1.75 5.00
N GLY A 51 12.57 -2.10 5.88
CA GLY A 51 12.78 -2.07 7.32
C GLY A 51 11.61 -2.62 8.11
N ALA A 52 11.87 -3.00 9.34
CA ALA A 52 10.88 -3.45 10.30
C ALA A 52 11.18 -2.91 11.69
N GLY A 53 10.14 -2.66 12.47
CA GLY A 53 10.31 -2.26 13.86
C GLY A 53 9.17 -2.71 14.74
N LEU A 54 9.49 -2.90 16.01
CA LEU A 54 8.57 -3.35 17.04
C LEU A 54 8.77 -2.54 18.32
N ALA A 55 7.68 -2.09 18.89
CA ALA A 55 7.64 -1.55 20.25
C ALA A 55 6.69 -2.36 21.11
N ASN A 56 6.97 -2.38 22.41
CA ASN A 56 6.15 -3.04 23.40
C ASN A 56 6.09 -2.21 24.69
N ILE A 57 4.92 -2.15 25.29
CA ILE A 57 4.70 -1.53 26.62
C ILE A 57 4.19 -2.59 27.59
N LYS A 58 4.81 -2.62 28.77
CA LYS A 58 4.40 -3.41 29.92
C LYS A 58 3.44 -2.61 30.78
N LEU A 59 2.39 -3.25 31.23
CA LEU A 59 1.43 -2.66 32.16
C LEU A 59 1.76 -3.03 33.61
N ASN A 60 1.27 -2.22 34.54
CA ASN A 60 1.35 -2.49 35.96
C ASN A 60 2.78 -2.79 36.48
N VAL A 61 3.75 -1.97 36.02
CA VAL A 61 5.14 -2.05 36.46
C VAL A 61 5.43 -1.05 37.57
N ALA A 62 6.36 -1.40 38.46
CA ALA A 62 6.79 -0.52 39.54
C ALA A 62 7.66 0.65 39.01
N PRO A 63 7.67 1.80 39.70
CA PRO A 63 8.62 2.86 39.40
C PRO A 63 10.07 2.37 39.44
N GLY A 64 10.86 2.73 38.43
CA GLY A 64 12.24 2.26 38.26
C GLY A 64 12.38 1.02 37.36
N GLU A 65 11.30 0.31 37.07
CA GLU A 65 11.30 -0.79 36.11
C GLU A 65 11.13 -0.28 34.64
N ARG A 66 11.85 -0.90 33.73
CA ARG A 66 11.77 -0.55 32.30
C ARG A 66 10.47 -1.10 31.68
N TYR A 67 9.59 -0.25 31.22
CA TYR A 67 8.28 -0.64 30.69
C TYR A 67 8.13 -0.43 29.18
N ILE A 68 9.01 0.34 28.51
CA ILE A 68 9.01 0.50 27.06
C ILE A 68 10.21 -0.25 26.47
N SER A 69 9.95 -1.11 25.50
CA SER A 69 10.96 -1.78 24.69
C SER A 69 10.76 -1.43 23.22
N ARG A 70 11.85 -1.21 22.50
CA ARG A 70 11.83 -0.92 21.06
C ARG A 70 13.02 -1.61 20.38
N ALA A 71 12.77 -2.22 19.22
CA ALA A 71 13.78 -2.76 18.31
C ALA A 71 13.43 -2.40 16.86
N ARG A 72 14.45 -2.24 16.01
CA ARG A 72 14.29 -1.88 14.59
C ARG A 72 15.37 -2.55 13.77
N SER A 73 15.07 -2.84 12.51
CA SER A 73 16.02 -3.39 11.54
C SER A 73 15.80 -2.77 10.16
N VAL A 74 16.89 -2.55 9.43
CA VAL A 74 16.93 -2.14 8.02
C VAL A 74 17.82 -3.09 7.19
N LYS A 75 18.09 -4.29 7.72
CA LYS A 75 18.83 -5.35 7.00
C LYS A 75 17.99 -5.96 5.87
N PRO A 76 18.58 -6.73 4.96
CA PRO A 76 17.87 -7.30 3.80
C PRO A 76 16.63 -8.13 4.12
N ASN A 77 16.58 -8.80 5.28
CA ASN A 77 15.42 -9.52 5.81
C ASN A 77 14.98 -8.90 7.15
N PRO A 78 14.40 -7.70 7.13
CA PRO A 78 14.26 -6.88 8.33
C PRO A 78 13.33 -7.50 9.39
N ILE A 79 12.29 -8.23 8.99
CA ILE A 79 11.38 -8.92 9.93
C ILE A 79 12.13 -10.03 10.67
N GLN A 80 12.84 -10.88 9.93
CA GLN A 80 13.60 -11.98 10.51
C GLN A 80 14.66 -11.45 11.48
N ASP A 81 15.51 -10.50 11.05
CA ASP A 81 16.54 -9.89 11.90
C ASP A 81 15.95 -9.23 13.15
N LEU A 82 14.82 -8.53 13.01
CA LEU A 82 14.12 -7.91 14.14
C LEU A 82 13.71 -8.94 15.21
N PHE A 83 13.08 -10.03 14.78
CA PHE A 83 12.63 -11.06 15.74
C PHE A 83 13.77 -11.90 16.26
N GLU A 84 14.83 -12.16 15.49
CA GLU A 84 16.08 -12.75 16.01
C GLU A 84 16.67 -11.90 17.12
N GLN A 85 16.82 -10.58 16.96
CA GLN A 85 17.30 -9.67 18.01
C GLN A 85 16.43 -9.72 19.28
N VAL A 86 15.12 -9.90 19.13
CA VAL A 86 14.19 -10.00 20.28
C VAL A 86 14.32 -11.35 20.96
N PHE A 87 14.35 -12.45 20.22
CA PHE A 87 14.41 -13.82 20.77
C PHE A 87 15.76 -14.18 21.35
N ASP A 88 16.89 -13.66 20.85
CA ASP A 88 18.23 -13.86 21.42
C ASP A 88 18.30 -13.48 22.91
N ARG A 89 17.51 -12.49 23.32
CA ARG A 89 17.41 -12.09 24.75
C ARG A 89 16.80 -13.20 25.59
N PHE A 90 15.79 -13.90 25.08
CA PHE A 90 15.14 -15.01 25.78
C PHE A 90 16.01 -16.27 25.75
N GLN A 91 16.69 -16.55 24.64
CA GLN A 91 17.68 -17.65 24.59
C GLN A 91 18.81 -17.46 25.60
N THR A 92 19.21 -16.20 25.85
CA THR A 92 20.20 -15.91 26.89
C THR A 92 19.68 -16.25 28.29
N ILE A 93 18.39 -16.01 28.57
CA ILE A 93 17.74 -16.39 29.82
C ILE A 93 17.64 -17.92 29.90
N GLU A 94 17.21 -18.57 28.82
CA GLU A 94 17.07 -20.03 28.72
C GLU A 94 18.38 -20.77 29.05
N ARG A 95 19.48 -20.32 28.43
CA ARG A 95 20.82 -20.91 28.65
C ARG A 95 21.30 -20.77 30.11
N LYS A 96 20.96 -19.66 30.80
CA LYS A 96 21.40 -19.38 32.17
C LYS A 96 20.48 -19.98 33.22
N SER A 97 19.19 -20.00 32.97
CA SER A 97 18.17 -20.39 33.95
C SER A 97 16.86 -20.76 33.23
N PRO A 98 16.73 -22.00 32.70
CA PRO A 98 15.58 -22.42 31.88
C PRO A 98 14.21 -22.24 32.59
N ASP A 99 14.17 -22.51 33.91
CA ASP A 99 12.94 -22.38 34.69
C ASP A 99 12.38 -20.95 34.71
N LYS A 100 13.24 -19.94 34.53
CA LYS A 100 12.82 -18.53 34.48
C LYS A 100 12.01 -18.16 33.25
N LEU A 101 12.04 -18.96 32.17
CA LEU A 101 11.14 -18.78 31.03
C LEU A 101 9.69 -19.12 31.34
N LYS A 102 9.44 -19.90 32.43
CA LYS A 102 8.10 -20.24 32.92
C LYS A 102 7.62 -19.29 34.01
N ASP A 103 8.50 -18.46 34.54
CA ASP A 103 8.18 -17.46 35.56
C ASP A 103 7.76 -16.15 34.87
N VAL A 104 6.44 -15.96 34.74
CA VAL A 104 5.85 -14.79 34.07
C VAL A 104 6.23 -13.48 34.75
N GLU A 105 6.26 -13.46 36.11
CA GLU A 105 6.63 -12.28 36.88
C GLU A 105 8.11 -11.92 36.67
N TYR A 106 8.98 -12.94 36.72
CA TYR A 106 10.39 -12.73 36.42
C TYR A 106 10.60 -12.16 35.00
N LEU A 107 9.94 -12.74 33.97
CA LEU A 107 10.03 -12.28 32.61
C LEU A 107 9.53 -10.83 32.48
N LYS A 108 8.40 -10.52 33.07
CA LYS A 108 7.82 -9.19 33.05
C LYS A 108 8.76 -8.12 33.63
N ARG A 109 9.47 -8.44 34.74
CA ARG A 109 10.43 -7.52 35.36
C ARG A 109 11.75 -7.42 34.61
N ASN A 110 12.29 -8.53 34.13
CA ASN A 110 13.70 -8.60 33.69
C ASN A 110 13.90 -8.66 32.19
N ALA A 111 12.89 -9.05 31.39
CA ALA A 111 13.02 -9.19 29.95
C ALA A 111 12.26 -8.09 29.18
N GLY A 112 12.85 -7.56 28.12
CA GLY A 112 12.12 -6.67 27.21
C GLY A 112 11.14 -7.43 26.34
N PHE A 113 10.12 -6.77 25.79
CA PHE A 113 9.08 -7.35 24.91
C PHE A 113 8.16 -8.38 25.59
N THR A 114 8.10 -8.38 26.90
CA THR A 114 7.18 -9.17 27.72
C THR A 114 6.11 -8.26 28.34
N GLY A 115 5.42 -7.53 27.52
CA GLY A 115 4.33 -6.63 27.91
C GLY A 115 3.05 -6.93 27.13
N GLU A 116 2.00 -6.18 27.43
CA GLU A 116 0.66 -6.43 26.95
C GLU A 116 0.28 -5.58 25.73
N VAL A 117 1.06 -4.54 25.39
CA VAL A 117 0.75 -3.64 24.27
C VAL A 117 1.89 -3.65 23.27
N PHE A 118 1.58 -3.91 22.00
CA PHE A 118 2.56 -4.01 20.93
C PHE A 118 2.19 -3.11 19.75
N LEU A 119 3.23 -2.54 19.12
CA LEU A 119 3.12 -1.81 17.86
C LEU A 119 4.24 -2.23 16.92
N GLY A 120 3.87 -2.90 15.83
CA GLY A 120 4.75 -3.31 14.75
C GLY A 120 4.59 -2.42 13.51
N HIS A 121 5.68 -2.24 12.78
CA HIS A 121 5.70 -1.47 11.55
C HIS A 121 6.61 -2.15 10.53
N LEU A 122 6.14 -2.18 9.28
CA LEU A 122 6.90 -2.58 8.10
C LEU A 122 7.14 -1.34 7.25
N ARG A 123 8.41 -0.98 7.08
CA ARG A 123 8.81 0.23 6.37
C ARG A 123 9.00 -0.04 4.90
N TYR A 124 8.44 0.87 4.12
CA TYR A 124 8.85 1.13 2.77
C TYR A 124 9.55 2.49 2.73
N GLY A 125 10.79 2.54 2.23
CA GLY A 125 11.63 3.74 2.20
C GLY A 125 11.27 4.67 1.05
N THR A 126 10.18 5.43 1.15
CA THR A 126 9.81 6.45 0.16
C THR A 126 10.63 7.73 0.30
N PHE A 127 11.08 8.06 1.51
CA PHE A 127 11.82 9.27 1.83
C PHE A 127 13.11 8.96 2.60
N GLY A 128 14.20 9.66 2.25
CA GLY A 128 15.51 9.51 2.88
C GLY A 128 16.25 8.21 2.50
N GLN A 129 17.51 8.12 2.88
CA GLN A 129 18.27 6.88 2.75
C GLN A 129 17.66 5.79 3.63
N ASN A 130 17.94 4.51 3.34
CA ASN A 130 17.49 3.38 4.15
C ASN A 130 18.24 3.34 5.50
N ALA A 131 18.06 4.41 6.30
CA ALA A 131 18.71 4.60 7.59
C ALA A 131 17.78 4.13 8.72
N ILE A 132 18.39 3.60 9.78
CA ILE A 132 17.66 3.09 10.96
C ILE A 132 16.91 4.21 11.69
N GLU A 133 17.39 5.45 11.58
CA GLU A 133 16.78 6.64 12.15
C GLU A 133 15.37 6.86 11.61
N ASN A 134 15.14 6.56 10.34
CA ASN A 134 13.86 6.69 9.66
C ASN A 134 12.94 5.48 9.84
N CYS A 135 13.36 4.44 10.58
CA CYS A 135 12.56 3.24 10.79
C CYS A 135 11.63 3.39 11.99
N HIS A 136 10.33 3.24 11.76
CA HIS A 136 9.33 3.22 12.82
C HIS A 136 9.44 1.96 13.70
N PRO A 137 8.90 1.98 14.95
CA PRO A 137 8.25 3.08 15.65
C PRO A 137 9.20 4.15 16.17
N PHE A 138 8.74 5.40 16.17
CA PHE A 138 9.42 6.52 16.84
C PHE A 138 9.01 6.60 18.30
N LEU A 139 9.86 7.18 19.14
CA LEU A 139 9.63 7.30 20.58
C LEU A 139 9.94 8.71 21.06
N ARG A 140 8.93 9.37 21.62
CA ARG A 140 9.05 10.58 22.43
C ARG A 140 9.07 10.18 23.89
N GLN A 141 10.17 10.50 24.59
CA GLN A 141 10.37 10.12 25.99
C GLN A 141 10.18 11.29 26.94
N ASN A 142 9.57 11.00 28.09
CA ASN A 142 9.39 11.91 29.21
C ASN A 142 9.44 11.11 30.52
N ASN A 143 9.75 11.76 31.65
CA ASN A 143 9.69 11.14 32.97
C ASN A 143 8.25 10.86 33.44
N TRP A 144 7.27 11.55 32.87
CA TRP A 144 5.87 11.27 33.12
C TRP A 144 5.38 10.19 32.14
N MET A 145 4.92 9.07 32.70
CA MET A 145 4.44 7.93 31.91
C MET A 145 3.36 8.33 30.90
N THR A 146 2.44 9.22 31.29
CA THR A 146 1.34 9.72 30.44
C THR A 146 1.80 10.65 29.29
N LYS A 147 3.03 11.15 29.34
CA LYS A 147 3.64 11.99 28.28
C LYS A 147 4.55 11.20 27.32
N ASN A 148 4.79 9.91 27.57
CA ASN A 148 5.54 9.06 26.64
C ASN A 148 4.63 8.65 25.48
N LEU A 149 5.15 8.77 24.26
CA LEU A 149 4.44 8.42 23.03
C LEU A 149 5.34 7.59 22.13
N VAL A 150 4.88 6.41 21.76
CA VAL A 150 5.44 5.59 20.68
C VAL A 150 4.54 5.74 19.46
N LEU A 151 5.07 6.06 18.30
CA LEU A 151 4.29 6.34 17.09
C LEU A 151 4.81 5.54 15.89
N ALA A 152 3.90 4.96 15.12
CA ALA A 152 4.14 4.41 13.80
C ALA A 152 2.95 4.69 12.89
N GLY A 153 3.17 4.70 11.58
CA GLY A 153 2.07 4.92 10.64
C GLY A 153 2.40 4.52 9.21
N ASN A 154 1.35 4.21 8.46
CA ASN A 154 1.37 4.18 7.01
C ASN A 154 0.76 5.50 6.52
N PHE A 155 1.58 6.44 6.11
CA PHE A 155 1.13 7.78 5.80
C PHE A 155 2.07 8.55 4.88
N ASN A 156 1.51 9.56 4.22
CA ASN A 156 2.22 10.69 3.66
C ASN A 156 1.34 11.93 3.73
N LEU A 157 1.92 13.03 4.17
CA LEU A 157 1.25 14.33 4.27
C LEU A 157 1.80 15.26 3.20
N THR A 158 0.91 15.97 2.52
CA THR A 158 1.27 16.91 1.45
C THR A 158 1.69 18.29 1.96
N ASN A 159 1.53 18.54 3.27
CA ASN A 159 1.76 19.83 3.89
C ASN A 159 2.66 19.78 5.13
N VAL A 160 3.68 18.93 5.09
CA VAL A 160 4.63 18.76 6.21
C VAL A 160 5.30 20.08 6.58
N ASP A 161 5.71 20.88 5.58
CA ASP A 161 6.35 22.18 5.79
C ASP A 161 5.46 23.14 6.61
N GLU A 162 4.17 23.26 6.23
CA GLU A 162 3.19 24.10 6.96
C GLU A 162 3.01 23.63 8.41
N LEU A 163 3.02 22.30 8.62
CA LEU A 163 2.89 21.70 9.95
C LEU A 163 4.14 21.93 10.80
N PHE A 164 5.31 21.83 10.19
CA PHE A 164 6.59 22.11 10.84
C PHE A 164 6.69 23.59 11.27
N GLU A 165 6.40 24.51 10.36
CA GLU A 165 6.35 25.95 10.68
C GLU A 165 5.36 26.26 11.82
N SER A 166 4.22 25.56 11.86
CA SER A 166 3.27 25.70 12.96
C SER A 166 3.82 25.23 14.31
N LEU A 167 4.70 24.23 14.36
CA LEU A 167 5.41 23.82 15.58
C LEU A 167 6.40 24.87 16.04
N VAL A 168 7.17 25.43 15.11
CA VAL A 168 8.10 26.52 15.40
C VAL A 168 7.34 27.75 15.95
N ALA A 169 6.19 28.08 15.37
CA ALA A 169 5.33 29.17 15.85
C ALA A 169 4.76 28.92 17.26
N LEU A 170 4.63 27.66 17.69
CA LEU A 170 4.27 27.26 19.05
C LEU A 170 5.46 27.28 20.03
N GLY A 171 6.63 27.77 19.59
CA GLY A 171 7.84 27.86 20.40
C GLY A 171 8.64 26.54 20.51
N GLN A 172 8.31 25.54 19.70
CA GLN A 172 9.07 24.29 19.68
C GLN A 172 10.32 24.40 18.78
N HIS A 173 11.29 23.55 19.03
CA HIS A 173 12.51 23.45 18.22
C HIS A 173 12.75 21.97 17.83
N PRO A 174 12.01 21.43 16.84
CA PRO A 174 12.18 20.04 16.41
C PRO A 174 13.60 19.78 15.89
N LYS A 175 14.14 18.60 16.15
CA LYS A 175 15.54 18.26 15.84
C LYS A 175 15.80 18.15 14.34
N GLU A 176 14.79 17.79 13.58
CA GLU A 176 14.87 17.53 12.14
C GLU A 176 13.51 17.79 11.49
N MET A 177 13.56 18.14 10.21
CA MET A 177 12.38 18.37 9.39
C MET A 177 12.03 17.08 8.65
N SER A 178 11.28 16.21 9.32
CA SER A 178 10.70 15.01 8.71
C SER A 178 9.20 14.92 9.02
N ASP A 179 8.46 14.25 8.18
CA ASP A 179 7.03 14.04 8.35
C ASP A 179 6.71 13.35 9.67
N THR A 180 7.44 12.29 10.00
CA THR A 180 7.20 11.49 11.21
C THR A 180 7.55 12.27 12.48
N VAL A 181 8.67 13.00 12.50
CA VAL A 181 9.03 13.85 13.67
C VAL A 181 8.02 14.97 13.83
N THR A 182 7.62 15.63 12.73
CA THR A 182 6.61 16.68 12.76
C THR A 182 5.29 16.19 13.34
N VAL A 183 4.81 15.01 12.92
CA VAL A 183 3.58 14.40 13.46
C VAL A 183 3.74 14.00 14.93
N LEU A 184 4.86 13.36 15.28
CA LEU A 184 5.17 12.93 16.66
C LEU A 184 5.14 14.11 17.64
N GLU A 185 5.86 15.20 17.29
CA GLU A 185 5.95 16.37 18.17
C GLU A 185 4.63 17.15 18.21
N ARG A 186 3.86 17.15 17.12
CA ARG A 186 2.53 17.76 17.11
C ARG A 186 1.54 17.02 18.00
N ILE A 187 1.49 15.68 17.95
CA ILE A 187 0.67 14.88 18.87
C ILE A 187 1.20 15.08 20.31
N GLY A 188 2.52 15.04 20.49
CA GLY A 188 3.17 15.25 21.78
C GLY A 188 2.83 16.60 22.43
N HIS A 189 2.76 17.67 21.64
CA HIS A 189 2.36 18.99 22.13
C HIS A 189 0.94 18.98 22.74
N PHE A 190 -0.03 18.46 22.02
CA PHE A 190 -1.42 18.40 22.51
C PHE A 190 -1.60 17.37 23.63
N LEU A 191 -0.76 16.34 23.66
CA LEU A 191 -0.68 15.42 24.78
C LEU A 191 -0.17 16.10 26.06
N ASP A 192 0.84 16.96 25.95
CA ASP A 192 1.36 17.76 27.07
C ASP A 192 0.31 18.74 27.58
N GLU A 193 -0.40 19.44 26.70
CA GLU A 193 -1.48 20.35 27.10
C GLU A 193 -2.63 19.61 27.80
N GLU A 194 -3.02 18.43 27.33
CA GLU A 194 -4.09 17.66 27.98
C GLU A 194 -3.66 17.16 29.37
N ASN A 195 -2.39 16.74 29.53
CA ASN A 195 -1.82 16.40 30.83
C ASN A 195 -1.88 17.62 31.78
N GLU A 196 -1.47 18.81 31.30
CA GLU A 196 -1.45 20.03 32.13
C GLU A 196 -2.86 20.50 32.51
N ARG A 197 -3.82 20.38 31.61
CA ARG A 197 -5.24 20.69 31.88
C ARG A 197 -5.76 19.85 33.05
N ILE A 198 -5.59 18.52 33.00
CA ILE A 198 -6.05 17.62 34.04
C ILE A 198 -5.27 17.85 35.33
N TYR A 199 -3.93 18.04 35.24
CA TYR A 199 -3.10 18.35 36.38
C TYR A 199 -3.60 19.59 37.14
N SER A 200 -3.86 20.68 36.45
CA SER A 200 -4.31 21.93 37.01
C SER A 200 -5.71 21.82 37.65
N GLU A 201 -6.63 21.09 37.00
CA GLU A 201 -7.97 20.83 37.52
C GLU A 201 -7.92 20.07 38.85
N TYR A 202 -7.22 18.93 38.93
CA TYR A 202 -7.17 18.12 40.16
C TYR A 202 -6.29 18.73 41.24
N LYS A 203 -5.28 19.55 40.88
CA LYS A 203 -4.52 20.33 41.86
C LYS A 203 -5.39 21.38 42.57
N GLN A 204 -6.30 22.07 41.84
CA GLN A 204 -7.26 22.99 42.41
C GLN A 204 -8.26 22.30 43.35
N LEU A 205 -8.58 21.02 43.09
CA LEU A 205 -9.43 20.18 43.95
C LEU A 205 -8.69 19.65 45.21
N GLY A 206 -7.39 19.93 45.36
CA GLY A 206 -6.60 19.57 46.52
C GLY A 206 -5.98 18.20 46.53
N TYR A 207 -5.96 17.47 45.42
CA TYR A 207 -5.31 16.17 45.29
C TYR A 207 -3.79 16.26 45.35
N ASP A 208 -3.15 15.23 45.94
CA ASP A 208 -1.69 15.11 45.88
C ASP A 208 -1.17 14.71 44.47
N LYS A 209 0.16 14.87 44.24
CA LYS A 209 0.75 14.63 42.91
C LYS A 209 0.62 13.18 42.43
N SER A 210 0.61 12.21 43.34
CA SER A 210 0.45 10.79 43.01
C SER A 210 -0.98 10.49 42.56
N GLN A 211 -1.96 11.02 43.30
CA GLN A 211 -3.38 10.93 42.97
C GLN A 211 -3.68 11.63 41.63
N ILE A 212 -3.11 12.83 41.41
CA ILE A 212 -3.25 13.55 40.12
C ILE A 212 -2.70 12.72 38.96
N SER A 213 -1.56 12.06 39.16
CA SER A 213 -0.99 11.17 38.13
C SER A 213 -1.93 10.03 37.74
N GLN A 214 -2.65 9.47 38.72
CA GLN A 214 -3.68 8.47 38.49
C GLN A 214 -4.87 9.06 37.70
N HIS A 215 -5.37 10.21 38.14
CA HIS A 215 -6.47 10.90 37.44
C HIS A 215 -6.12 11.27 35.98
N ILE A 216 -4.87 11.65 35.70
CA ILE A 216 -4.42 11.90 34.31
C ILE A 216 -4.54 10.61 33.48
N ARG A 217 -4.10 9.45 34.00
CA ARG A 217 -4.23 8.15 33.32
C ARG A 217 -5.69 7.81 32.99
N ASP A 218 -6.59 8.04 33.96
CA ASP A 218 -7.98 7.60 33.88
C ASP A 218 -8.89 8.59 33.11
N LYS A 219 -8.50 9.86 33.02
CA LYS A 219 -9.33 10.96 32.48
C LYS A 219 -8.79 11.59 31.20
N MET A 220 -7.66 11.10 30.66
CA MET A 220 -7.07 11.62 29.43
C MET A 220 -7.99 11.41 28.23
N ASP A 221 -8.41 12.48 27.57
CA ASP A 221 -9.19 12.41 26.35
C ASP A 221 -8.26 12.34 25.11
N ILE A 222 -7.91 11.12 24.73
CA ILE A 222 -7.07 10.87 23.54
C ILE A 222 -7.76 11.37 22.27
N GLY A 223 -9.08 11.25 22.16
CA GLY A 223 -9.84 11.75 21.01
C GLY A 223 -9.64 13.26 20.81
N ARG A 224 -9.72 14.05 21.89
CA ARG A 224 -9.45 15.51 21.87
C ARG A 224 -8.00 15.83 21.49
N VAL A 225 -7.04 15.07 21.99
CA VAL A 225 -5.62 15.23 21.61
C VAL A 225 -5.46 15.04 20.10
N LEU A 226 -6.05 13.96 19.54
CA LEU A 226 -5.96 13.62 18.12
C LEU A 226 -6.72 14.64 17.24
N GLU A 227 -7.91 15.08 17.64
CA GLU A 227 -8.68 16.10 16.95
C GLU A 227 -7.85 17.39 16.74
N ARG A 228 -7.21 17.86 17.80
CA ARG A 228 -6.39 19.07 17.75
C ARG A 228 -5.10 18.87 16.96
N ALA A 229 -4.45 17.73 17.11
CA ALA A 229 -3.21 17.40 16.40
C ALA A 229 -3.44 17.28 14.89
N ALA A 230 -4.50 16.56 14.48
CA ALA A 230 -4.74 16.22 13.08
C ALA A 230 -5.60 17.23 12.30
N LYS A 231 -6.11 18.28 12.94
CA LYS A 231 -7.03 19.27 12.35
C LYS A 231 -6.57 19.87 11.02
N LYS A 232 -5.26 20.03 10.83
CA LYS A 232 -4.66 20.62 9.62
C LYS A 232 -3.95 19.60 8.74
N TRP A 233 -4.02 18.31 9.05
CA TRP A 233 -3.34 17.31 8.24
C TRP A 233 -4.01 17.17 6.87
N ASP A 234 -3.18 17.16 5.85
CA ASP A 234 -3.57 16.98 4.46
C ASP A 234 -2.78 15.81 3.90
N GLY A 235 -3.45 14.72 3.57
CA GLY A 235 -2.79 13.51 3.08
C GLY A 235 -3.60 12.24 3.33
N GLY A 236 -2.98 11.10 3.01
CA GLY A 236 -3.48 9.77 3.31
C GLY A 236 -2.73 9.17 4.49
N TYR A 237 -3.42 8.70 5.53
CA TYR A 237 -2.75 8.17 6.70
C TYR A 237 -3.55 7.18 7.54
N VAL A 238 -2.83 6.23 8.13
CA VAL A 238 -3.21 5.49 9.32
C VAL A 238 -2.08 5.60 10.32
N MET A 239 -2.33 6.28 11.44
CA MET A 239 -1.38 6.53 12.52
C MET A 239 -1.72 5.67 13.74
N ALA A 240 -0.76 4.92 14.26
CA ALA A 240 -0.92 4.14 15.48
C ALA A 240 0.03 4.64 16.56
N GLY A 241 -0.49 4.86 17.76
CA GLY A 241 0.29 5.36 18.90
C GLY A 241 0.05 4.58 20.17
N LEU A 242 1.13 4.40 20.94
CA LEU A 242 1.09 3.83 22.29
C LEU A 242 1.48 4.91 23.30
N LEU A 243 0.68 5.09 24.33
CA LEU A 243 1.00 5.96 25.47
C LEU A 243 1.66 5.15 26.58
N GLY A 244 2.64 5.72 27.27
CA GLY A 244 3.44 5.00 28.25
C GLY A 244 2.65 4.35 29.38
N HIS A 245 1.44 4.82 29.69
CA HIS A 245 0.55 4.23 30.69
C HIS A 245 -0.32 3.08 30.14
N GLY A 246 -0.14 2.70 28.85
CA GLY A 246 -0.79 1.55 28.25
C GLY A 246 -2.03 1.83 27.43
N ALA A 247 -2.52 3.07 27.39
CA ALA A 247 -3.53 3.46 26.42
C ALA A 247 -2.91 3.53 25.01
N ALA A 248 -3.73 3.36 23.98
CA ALA A 248 -3.30 3.34 22.59
C ALA A 248 -4.37 3.92 21.67
N PHE A 249 -3.96 4.29 20.46
CA PHE A 249 -4.90 4.72 19.43
C PHE A 249 -4.45 4.28 18.03
N VAL A 250 -5.42 4.18 17.14
CA VAL A 250 -5.20 4.09 15.69
C VAL A 250 -6.14 5.08 15.01
N LEU A 251 -5.60 6.12 14.38
CA LEU A 251 -6.34 7.16 13.68
C LEU A 251 -6.27 6.96 12.18
N ARG A 252 -7.41 7.02 11.49
CA ARG A 252 -7.51 6.93 10.03
C ARG A 252 -7.86 8.28 9.41
N ASP A 253 -7.31 8.57 8.23
CA ASP A 253 -7.59 9.78 7.47
C ASP A 253 -9.10 9.92 7.13
N PRO A 254 -9.61 11.19 7.00
CA PRO A 254 -11.04 11.43 6.83
C PRO A 254 -11.62 11.04 5.46
N SER A 255 -10.78 10.78 4.45
CA SER A 255 -11.19 10.29 3.13
C SER A 255 -11.04 8.76 2.99
N GLY A 256 -10.43 8.10 4.00
CA GLY A 256 -10.21 6.66 4.02
C GLY A 256 -9.20 6.19 2.98
N ILE A 257 -8.27 7.06 2.58
CA ILE A 257 -7.25 6.76 1.56
C ILE A 257 -6.49 5.49 1.92
N ARG A 258 -6.02 5.40 3.19
CA ARG A 258 -5.27 4.25 3.68
C ARG A 258 -6.19 3.23 4.38
N PRO A 259 -5.94 1.92 4.20
CA PRO A 259 -6.74 0.88 4.83
C PRO A 259 -6.30 0.61 6.26
N ALA A 260 -7.27 0.35 7.14
CA ALA A 260 -7.07 -0.18 8.48
C ALA A 260 -8.22 -1.09 8.87
N PHE A 261 -7.90 -2.24 9.41
CA PHE A 261 -8.86 -3.25 9.85
C PHE A 261 -8.59 -3.61 11.30
N TYR A 262 -9.64 -3.99 12.04
CA TYR A 262 -9.50 -4.38 13.43
C TYR A 262 -10.42 -5.55 13.81
N TYR A 263 -10.05 -6.21 14.89
CA TYR A 263 -10.82 -7.25 15.56
C TYR A 263 -10.67 -7.11 17.07
N GLU A 264 -11.72 -7.44 17.79
CA GLU A 264 -11.77 -7.43 19.25
C GLU A 264 -12.52 -8.65 19.75
N ASN A 265 -12.00 -9.22 20.84
CA ASN A 265 -12.70 -10.17 21.69
C ASN A 265 -12.34 -9.94 23.19
N ASP A 266 -12.66 -10.87 24.08
CA ASP A 266 -12.37 -10.76 25.51
C ASP A 266 -10.88 -10.84 25.87
N GLU A 267 -10.04 -11.25 24.92
CA GLU A 267 -8.61 -11.47 25.13
C GLU A 267 -7.73 -10.44 24.43
N VAL A 268 -8.12 -10.01 23.24
CA VAL A 268 -7.26 -9.17 22.41
C VAL A 268 -8.05 -8.06 21.70
N VAL A 269 -7.34 -6.95 21.46
CA VAL A 269 -7.65 -6.00 20.38
C VAL A 269 -6.50 -6.06 19.39
N VAL A 270 -6.80 -6.23 18.11
CA VAL A 270 -5.78 -6.27 17.04
C VAL A 270 -6.17 -5.33 15.90
N VAL A 271 -5.18 -4.62 15.35
CA VAL A 271 -5.32 -3.80 14.15
C VAL A 271 -4.22 -4.17 13.16
N ALA A 272 -4.55 -4.21 11.88
CA ALA A 272 -3.58 -4.37 10.80
C ALA A 272 -4.00 -3.58 9.55
N SER A 273 -3.05 -3.31 8.66
CA SER A 273 -3.34 -2.64 7.39
C SER A 273 -4.18 -3.50 6.45
N GLU A 274 -4.19 -4.82 6.64
CA GLU A 274 -4.90 -5.76 5.76
C GLU A 274 -5.77 -6.73 6.55
N ARG A 275 -7.03 -6.93 6.12
CA ARG A 275 -8.00 -7.85 6.74
C ARG A 275 -7.52 -9.31 6.77
N PRO A 276 -6.96 -9.91 5.67
CA PRO A 276 -6.54 -11.31 5.66
C PRO A 276 -5.42 -11.62 6.66
N VAL A 277 -4.65 -10.62 7.05
CA VAL A 277 -3.58 -10.74 8.04
C VAL A 277 -4.17 -11.09 9.41
N ILE A 278 -5.20 -10.36 9.82
CA ILE A 278 -5.91 -10.59 11.09
C ILE A 278 -6.63 -11.94 11.03
N GLN A 279 -7.32 -12.23 9.92
CA GLN A 279 -8.01 -13.50 9.72
C GLN A 279 -7.07 -14.70 9.90
N THR A 280 -5.91 -14.66 9.25
CA THR A 280 -4.93 -15.74 9.35
C THR A 280 -4.32 -15.86 10.75
N ALA A 281 -3.97 -14.72 11.38
CA ALA A 281 -3.31 -14.73 12.70
C ALA A 281 -4.22 -15.23 13.81
N PHE A 282 -5.53 -15.03 13.69
CA PHE A 282 -6.52 -15.37 14.74
C PHE A 282 -7.55 -16.41 14.28
N ASN A 283 -7.43 -16.96 13.06
CA ASN A 283 -8.34 -17.95 12.47
C ASN A 283 -9.81 -17.47 12.45
N LEU A 284 -10.04 -16.30 11.86
CA LEU A 284 -11.33 -15.61 11.85
C LEU A 284 -12.02 -15.67 10.48
N ARG A 285 -13.34 -15.57 10.50
CA ARG A 285 -14.15 -15.37 9.30
C ARG A 285 -14.08 -13.91 8.86
N VAL A 286 -14.49 -13.63 7.61
CA VAL A 286 -14.46 -12.29 7.01
C VAL A 286 -15.29 -11.29 7.81
N GLU A 287 -16.45 -11.73 8.28
CA GLU A 287 -17.44 -10.89 8.96
C GLU A 287 -17.02 -10.45 10.37
N GLU A 288 -16.03 -11.13 10.95
CA GLU A 288 -15.54 -10.83 12.31
C GLU A 288 -14.52 -9.69 12.32
N VAL A 289 -13.90 -9.39 11.16
CA VAL A 289 -12.91 -8.32 11.02
C VAL A 289 -13.56 -7.07 10.44
N LYS A 290 -13.54 -5.99 11.21
CA LYS A 290 -14.15 -4.70 10.86
C LYS A 290 -13.13 -3.77 10.19
N GLU A 291 -13.60 -2.91 9.31
CA GLU A 291 -12.80 -1.81 8.75
C GLU A 291 -12.98 -0.58 9.65
N LEU A 292 -11.88 0.10 10.00
CA LEU A 292 -11.93 1.35 10.78
C LEU A 292 -12.54 2.46 9.93
N THR A 293 -13.54 3.14 10.49
CA THR A 293 -14.27 4.23 9.79
C THR A 293 -13.33 5.40 9.45
N PRO A 294 -13.36 5.94 8.22
CA PRO A 294 -12.63 7.15 7.86
C PRO A 294 -12.92 8.33 8.79
N GLY A 295 -11.86 9.03 9.21
CA GLY A 295 -11.96 10.15 10.16
C GLY A 295 -12.12 9.74 11.63
N SER A 296 -12.19 8.45 11.91
CA SER A 296 -12.31 7.92 13.27
C SER A 296 -10.98 7.46 13.85
N ALA A 297 -10.88 7.47 15.17
CA ALA A 297 -9.82 6.82 15.91
C ALA A 297 -10.38 5.62 16.68
N LEU A 298 -9.67 4.51 16.60
CA LEU A 298 -9.83 3.38 17.50
C LEU A 298 -9.00 3.69 18.75
N ILE A 299 -9.64 3.89 19.88
CA ILE A 299 -9.00 4.24 21.15
C ILE A 299 -9.10 3.04 22.09
N VAL A 300 -7.97 2.56 22.57
CA VAL A 300 -7.88 1.50 23.57
C VAL A 300 -7.41 2.14 24.87
N GLN A 301 -8.27 2.15 25.88
CA GLN A 301 -7.94 2.71 27.19
C GLN A 301 -6.93 1.80 27.93
N SER A 302 -6.34 2.33 29.01
CA SER A 302 -5.34 1.58 29.81
C SER A 302 -5.90 0.27 30.39
N ASP A 303 -7.19 0.20 30.66
CA ASP A 303 -7.92 -0.99 31.14
C ASP A 303 -8.31 -1.98 30.03
N GLY A 304 -8.05 -1.62 28.74
CA GLY A 304 -8.37 -2.46 27.57
C GLY A 304 -9.76 -2.23 26.99
N ILE A 305 -10.54 -1.28 27.48
CA ILE A 305 -11.81 -0.88 26.86
C ILE A 305 -11.52 -0.23 25.51
N LEU A 306 -12.24 -0.69 24.47
CA LEU A 306 -12.13 -0.22 23.10
C LEU A 306 -13.30 0.70 22.76
N GLU A 307 -12.98 1.83 22.15
CA GLU A 307 -13.94 2.77 21.58
C GLU A 307 -13.52 3.17 20.15
N GLU A 308 -14.43 3.09 19.19
CA GLU A 308 -14.27 3.73 17.89
C GLU A 308 -14.95 5.10 17.96
N LYS A 309 -14.14 6.17 17.99
CA LYS A 309 -14.58 7.55 18.19
C LYS A 309 -14.37 8.39 16.92
N PRO A 310 -15.41 9.08 16.37
CA PRO A 310 -15.19 10.10 15.35
C PRO A 310 -14.32 11.23 15.90
N VAL A 311 -13.22 11.51 15.21
CA VAL A 311 -12.22 12.53 15.62
C VAL A 311 -12.15 13.66 14.61
N LEU A 312 -12.23 13.33 13.32
CA LEU A 312 -12.18 14.28 12.23
C LEU A 312 -13.48 14.23 11.43
N SER A 313 -13.95 15.40 10.97
CA SER A 313 -15.09 15.45 10.06
C SER A 313 -14.80 14.63 8.82
N GLN A 314 -15.65 13.66 8.55
CA GLN A 314 -15.56 12.80 7.37
C GLN A 314 -15.64 13.68 6.10
N LYS A 315 -14.73 13.43 5.16
CA LYS A 315 -14.70 14.06 3.84
C LYS A 315 -15.30 13.13 2.78
N LEU A 316 -15.21 13.52 1.53
CA LEU A 316 -15.55 12.64 0.42
C LEU A 316 -14.69 11.36 0.50
N ILE A 317 -15.37 10.22 0.57
CA ILE A 317 -14.68 8.92 0.66
C ILE A 317 -14.00 8.62 -0.66
N LYS A 318 -12.67 8.51 -0.61
CA LYS A 318 -11.78 8.25 -1.75
C LYS A 318 -10.74 7.21 -1.37
N LYS A 319 -11.22 6.01 -0.98
CA LYS A 319 -10.34 4.88 -0.69
C LYS A 319 -9.51 4.55 -1.92
N CYS A 320 -8.20 4.36 -1.73
CA CYS A 320 -7.25 4.06 -2.78
C CYS A 320 -7.65 2.80 -3.56
N VAL A 321 -7.88 2.92 -4.87
CA VAL A 321 -8.22 1.77 -5.70
C VAL A 321 -6.99 0.92 -6.05
N PHE A 322 -5.79 1.49 -6.00
CA PHE A 322 -4.55 0.77 -6.27
C PHE A 322 -4.23 -0.26 -5.18
N GLU A 323 -4.75 -0.06 -3.96
CA GLU A 323 -4.78 -1.09 -2.92
C GLU A 323 -5.50 -2.36 -3.41
N ARG A 324 -6.56 -2.21 -4.18
CA ARG A 324 -7.37 -3.32 -4.71
C ARG A 324 -6.69 -3.99 -5.90
N ILE A 325 -6.13 -3.19 -6.79
CA ILE A 325 -5.47 -3.67 -8.02
C ILE A 325 -4.16 -4.38 -7.69
N TYR A 326 -3.33 -3.81 -6.81
CA TYR A 326 -1.94 -4.22 -6.65
C TYR A 326 -1.49 -4.49 -5.21
N PHE A 327 -1.56 -3.51 -4.28
CA PHE A 327 -0.82 -3.59 -3.01
C PHE A 327 -1.34 -4.63 -2.03
N SER A 328 -2.64 -4.66 -1.79
CA SER A 328 -3.24 -5.55 -0.80
C SER A 328 -3.26 -7.00 -1.28
N ARG A 329 -3.27 -7.91 -0.32
CA ARG A 329 -3.21 -9.36 -0.61
C ARG A 329 -4.43 -9.83 -1.39
N GLY A 330 -4.17 -10.54 -2.49
CA GLY A 330 -5.21 -11.14 -3.33
C GLY A 330 -5.99 -12.29 -2.66
N SER A 331 -5.60 -12.71 -1.45
CA SER A 331 -6.34 -13.68 -0.64
C SER A 331 -7.52 -13.06 0.14
N ASP A 332 -7.68 -11.73 0.12
CA ASP A 332 -8.89 -11.08 0.60
C ASP A 332 -10.08 -11.42 -0.32
N LYS A 333 -11.23 -11.80 0.27
CA LYS A 333 -12.44 -12.20 -0.47
C LYS A 333 -12.90 -11.15 -1.49
N ASP A 334 -12.92 -9.88 -1.07
CA ASP A 334 -13.41 -8.79 -1.93
C ASP A 334 -12.39 -8.46 -3.01
N ILE A 335 -11.10 -8.35 -2.64
CA ILE A 335 -10.01 -8.10 -3.58
C ILE A 335 -9.91 -9.21 -4.64
N TYR A 336 -10.06 -10.46 -4.23
CA TYR A 336 -10.08 -11.57 -5.15
C TYR A 336 -11.17 -11.44 -6.22
N ASN A 337 -12.39 -11.11 -5.79
CA ASN A 337 -13.52 -10.92 -6.69
C ASN A 337 -13.37 -9.67 -7.57
N GLU A 338 -12.88 -8.57 -7.02
CA GLU A 338 -12.61 -7.33 -7.74
C GLU A 338 -11.54 -7.52 -8.83
N ARG A 339 -10.43 -8.18 -8.52
CA ARG A 339 -9.39 -8.51 -9.52
C ARG A 339 -9.93 -9.42 -10.62
N LYS A 340 -10.76 -10.42 -10.29
CA LYS A 340 -11.45 -11.22 -11.31
C LYS A 340 -12.36 -10.37 -12.18
N MET A 341 -13.10 -9.44 -11.59
CA MET A 341 -13.98 -8.55 -12.34
C MET A 341 -13.19 -7.60 -13.24
N LEU A 342 -12.03 -7.09 -12.81
CA LEU A 342 -11.14 -6.29 -13.66
C LEU A 342 -10.72 -7.07 -14.92
N GLY A 343 -10.28 -8.31 -14.75
CA GLY A 343 -9.95 -9.19 -15.88
C GLY A 343 -11.15 -9.46 -16.79
N HIS A 344 -12.32 -9.68 -16.22
CA HIS A 344 -13.55 -9.89 -16.98
C HIS A 344 -13.92 -8.67 -17.84
N LEU A 345 -13.84 -7.47 -17.26
CA LEU A 345 -14.28 -6.23 -17.91
C LEU A 345 -13.33 -5.75 -19.01
N VAL A 346 -12.06 -6.18 -19.03
CA VAL A 346 -11.11 -5.82 -20.10
C VAL A 346 -11.19 -6.75 -21.32
N ALA A 347 -11.86 -7.89 -21.21
CA ALA A 347 -11.90 -8.92 -22.25
C ALA A 347 -12.44 -8.43 -23.62
N PRO A 348 -13.50 -7.62 -23.72
CA PRO A 348 -13.96 -7.10 -25.03
C PRO A 348 -12.89 -6.29 -25.78
N GLN A 349 -12.09 -5.48 -25.05
CA GLN A 349 -11.00 -4.70 -25.64
C GLN A 349 -9.88 -5.63 -26.14
N ILE A 350 -9.62 -6.74 -25.45
CA ILE A 350 -8.65 -7.76 -25.87
C ILE A 350 -9.11 -8.41 -27.17
N VAL A 351 -10.38 -8.86 -27.24
CA VAL A 351 -10.92 -9.46 -28.46
C VAL A 351 -10.85 -8.50 -29.65
N GLN A 352 -11.13 -7.22 -29.44
CA GLN A 352 -10.94 -6.20 -30.47
C GLN A 352 -9.45 -6.07 -30.88
N ALA A 353 -8.52 -6.09 -29.92
CA ALA A 353 -7.09 -5.94 -30.20
C ALA A 353 -6.52 -7.11 -31.02
N ILE A 354 -7.02 -8.34 -30.82
CA ILE A 354 -6.64 -9.53 -31.60
C ILE A 354 -7.47 -9.70 -32.89
N GLY A 355 -8.35 -8.72 -33.21
CA GLY A 355 -9.19 -8.78 -34.42
C GLY A 355 -10.23 -9.89 -34.42
N GLY A 356 -10.70 -10.34 -33.26
CA GLY A 356 -11.64 -11.46 -33.11
C GLY A 356 -10.98 -12.84 -33.22
N GLU A 357 -9.69 -12.96 -33.50
CA GLU A 357 -8.99 -14.24 -33.74
C GLU A 357 -8.74 -15.02 -32.43
N ILE A 358 -9.80 -15.38 -31.67
CA ILE A 358 -9.65 -16.12 -30.38
C ILE A 358 -9.00 -17.48 -30.60
N ASP A 359 -9.38 -18.21 -31.65
CA ASP A 359 -8.84 -19.54 -31.99
C ASP A 359 -7.33 -19.53 -32.32
N ARG A 360 -6.81 -18.39 -32.76
CA ARG A 360 -5.40 -18.15 -33.09
C ARG A 360 -4.68 -17.32 -32.03
N SER A 361 -5.19 -17.36 -30.81
CA SER A 361 -4.61 -16.59 -29.70
C SER A 361 -4.26 -17.49 -28.54
N VAL A 362 -3.10 -17.23 -27.92
CA VAL A 362 -2.64 -17.88 -26.70
C VAL A 362 -2.69 -16.84 -25.57
N PHE A 363 -3.35 -17.21 -24.49
CA PHE A 363 -3.58 -16.31 -23.34
C PHE A 363 -2.70 -16.74 -22.17
N SER A 364 -2.01 -15.76 -21.57
CA SER A 364 -1.12 -15.94 -20.44
C SER A 364 -1.15 -14.72 -19.49
N TYR A 365 -0.34 -14.76 -18.46
CA TYR A 365 -0.20 -13.66 -17.51
C TYR A 365 1.25 -13.48 -17.04
N ILE A 366 1.56 -12.30 -16.54
CA ILE A 366 2.84 -12.00 -15.88
C ILE A 366 2.69 -12.32 -14.38
N PRO A 367 3.45 -13.28 -13.84
CA PRO A 367 3.35 -13.63 -12.41
C PRO A 367 3.85 -12.47 -11.53
N ASN A 368 3.27 -12.25 -10.29
CA ASN A 368 2.26 -13.10 -9.64
C ASN A 368 0.91 -12.37 -9.50
N THR A 369 0.88 -11.03 -9.41
CA THR A 369 -0.31 -10.24 -9.01
C THR A 369 -1.43 -10.33 -10.03
N ALA A 370 -1.09 -10.40 -11.32
CA ALA A 370 -2.04 -10.48 -12.43
C ALA A 370 -2.81 -11.82 -12.52
N GLU A 371 -2.39 -12.88 -11.81
CA GLU A 371 -2.99 -14.21 -11.91
C GLU A 371 -4.50 -14.21 -11.67
N VAL A 372 -4.98 -13.50 -10.67
CA VAL A 372 -6.42 -13.46 -10.34
C VAL A 372 -7.21 -12.72 -11.43
N SER A 373 -6.67 -11.64 -11.99
CA SER A 373 -7.28 -10.94 -13.13
C SER A 373 -7.31 -11.81 -14.38
N PHE A 374 -6.26 -12.61 -14.59
CA PHE A 374 -6.20 -13.60 -15.68
C PHE A 374 -7.36 -14.58 -15.63
N TYR A 375 -7.69 -15.17 -14.46
CA TYR A 375 -8.85 -16.07 -14.36
C TYR A 375 -10.17 -15.38 -14.75
N GLY A 376 -10.32 -14.12 -14.38
CA GLY A 376 -11.49 -13.33 -14.79
C GLY A 376 -11.55 -13.08 -16.30
N MET A 377 -10.41 -12.72 -16.88
CA MET A 377 -10.23 -12.50 -18.32
C MET A 377 -10.57 -13.76 -19.12
N ILE A 378 -9.99 -14.90 -18.75
CA ILE A 378 -10.23 -16.18 -19.46
C ILE A 378 -11.71 -16.55 -19.43
N LYS A 379 -12.35 -16.44 -18.25
CA LYS A 379 -13.79 -16.75 -18.15
C LYS A 379 -14.65 -15.88 -19.08
N ALA A 380 -14.28 -14.59 -19.23
CA ALA A 380 -14.99 -13.68 -20.14
C ALA A 380 -14.73 -14.02 -21.61
N ILE A 381 -13.47 -14.29 -21.97
CA ILE A 381 -13.07 -14.66 -23.35
C ILE A 381 -13.74 -15.97 -23.76
N GLU A 382 -13.76 -16.98 -22.90
CA GLU A 382 -14.50 -18.24 -23.15
C GLU A 382 -16.00 -17.99 -23.38
N GLY A 383 -16.62 -17.07 -22.61
CA GLY A 383 -17.99 -16.65 -22.81
C GLY A 383 -18.21 -16.04 -24.20
N LEU A 384 -17.36 -15.08 -24.61
CA LEU A 384 -17.40 -14.44 -25.93
C LEU A 384 -17.17 -15.46 -27.06
N HIS A 385 -16.21 -16.36 -26.89
CA HIS A 385 -15.92 -17.44 -27.84
C HIS A 385 -17.10 -18.40 -28.01
N ASN A 386 -17.80 -18.73 -26.92
CA ASN A 386 -19.00 -19.57 -26.99
C ASN A 386 -20.17 -18.86 -27.71
N LEU A 387 -20.32 -17.53 -27.56
CA LEU A 387 -21.30 -16.75 -28.33
C LEU A 387 -20.96 -16.79 -29.85
N GLU A 388 -19.69 -16.56 -30.19
CA GLU A 388 -19.22 -16.66 -31.57
C GLU A 388 -19.48 -18.07 -32.16
N LYS A 389 -19.17 -19.13 -31.40
CA LYS A 389 -19.47 -20.51 -31.84
C LYS A 389 -20.98 -20.73 -32.07
N ALA A 390 -21.81 -20.21 -31.18
CA ALA A 390 -23.27 -20.32 -31.34
C ALA A 390 -23.74 -19.64 -32.64
N GLU A 391 -23.22 -18.43 -32.95
CA GLU A 391 -23.51 -17.73 -34.19
C GLU A 391 -23.02 -18.50 -35.41
N ARG A 392 -21.81 -19.08 -35.38
CA ARG A 392 -21.27 -19.93 -36.44
C ARG A 392 -22.13 -21.18 -36.67
N ILE A 393 -22.60 -21.84 -35.60
CA ILE A 393 -23.48 -23.00 -35.70
C ILE A 393 -24.83 -22.60 -36.30
N LEU A 394 -25.42 -21.48 -35.87
CA LEU A 394 -26.68 -20.97 -36.43
C LEU A 394 -26.54 -20.61 -37.91
N SER A 395 -25.38 -20.12 -38.33
CA SER A 395 -25.11 -19.75 -39.73
C SER A 395 -24.98 -20.96 -40.67
N LEU A 396 -24.78 -22.19 -40.14
CA LEU A 396 -24.75 -23.41 -40.94
C LEU A 396 -26.11 -23.72 -41.59
N GLY A 397 -27.22 -23.33 -40.95
CA GLY A 397 -28.57 -23.55 -41.47
C GLY A 397 -28.81 -25.00 -41.86
N ASN A 398 -29.10 -25.26 -43.13
CA ASN A 398 -29.33 -26.62 -43.67
C ASN A 398 -28.08 -27.48 -43.81
N ASP A 399 -26.89 -26.88 -43.75
CA ASP A 399 -25.58 -27.55 -43.82
C ASP A 399 -25.06 -28.01 -42.44
N ALA A 400 -25.90 -27.95 -41.41
CA ALA A 400 -25.59 -28.33 -40.05
C ALA A 400 -25.41 -29.85 -39.90
N SER A 401 -24.24 -30.39 -40.28
CA SER A 401 -23.88 -31.77 -39.99
C SER A 401 -23.28 -31.89 -38.58
N LYS A 402 -23.34 -33.11 -38.03
CA LYS A 402 -22.74 -33.43 -36.74
C LYS A 402 -21.24 -33.11 -36.74
N GLU A 403 -20.57 -33.43 -37.84
CA GLU A 403 -19.13 -33.21 -38.05
C GLU A 403 -18.82 -31.69 -38.06
N ALA A 404 -19.60 -30.90 -38.79
CA ALA A 404 -19.43 -29.45 -38.85
C ALA A 404 -19.65 -28.78 -37.47
N ILE A 405 -20.70 -29.20 -36.76
CA ILE A 405 -20.99 -28.73 -35.39
C ILE A 405 -19.86 -29.14 -34.43
N SER A 406 -19.42 -30.41 -34.47
CA SER A 406 -18.30 -30.89 -33.62
C SER A 406 -17.04 -30.09 -33.88
N GLY A 407 -16.69 -29.81 -35.15
CA GLY A 407 -15.51 -29.02 -35.49
C GLY A 407 -15.54 -27.60 -34.92
N ILE A 408 -16.74 -26.97 -34.88
CA ILE A 408 -16.87 -25.65 -34.23
C ILE A 408 -16.72 -25.77 -32.70
N LEU A 409 -17.30 -26.80 -32.08
CA LEU A 409 -17.25 -27.00 -30.64
C LEU A 409 -15.89 -27.46 -30.11
N GLU A 410 -15.07 -28.11 -30.94
CA GLU A 410 -13.71 -28.52 -30.61
C GLU A 410 -12.73 -27.37 -30.45
N ALA A 411 -12.99 -26.22 -31.10
CA ALA A 411 -12.20 -25.03 -30.92
C ALA A 411 -12.20 -24.60 -29.44
N ARG A 412 -11.02 -24.45 -28.84
CA ARG A 412 -10.87 -24.08 -27.41
C ARG A 412 -9.98 -22.87 -27.26
N THR A 413 -10.31 -22.04 -26.26
CA THR A 413 -9.41 -20.97 -25.83
C THR A 413 -8.10 -21.59 -25.34
N ARG A 414 -6.97 -21.20 -25.93
CA ARG A 414 -5.64 -21.74 -25.60
C ARG A 414 -5.05 -20.95 -24.44
N ILE A 415 -4.82 -21.64 -23.34
CA ILE A 415 -4.34 -21.08 -22.07
C ILE A 415 -2.99 -21.72 -21.75
N GLU A 416 -1.94 -20.90 -21.69
CA GLU A 416 -0.59 -21.39 -21.44
C GLU A 416 0.12 -20.56 -20.39
N LYS A 417 0.90 -21.20 -19.54
CA LYS A 417 1.79 -20.53 -18.59
C LYS A 417 3.11 -20.21 -19.29
N ILE A 418 3.16 -19.07 -19.97
CA ILE A 418 4.31 -18.66 -20.77
C ILE A 418 5.46 -18.17 -19.90
N ALA A 419 5.18 -17.26 -18.93
CA ALA A 419 6.20 -16.70 -18.06
C ALA A 419 6.19 -17.41 -16.70
N ILE A 420 7.35 -17.88 -16.27
CA ILE A 420 7.56 -18.49 -14.95
C ILE A 420 8.60 -17.65 -14.22
N LYS A 421 8.25 -17.12 -13.04
CA LYS A 421 9.16 -16.32 -12.23
C LYS A 421 10.03 -17.21 -11.36
N ASP A 422 11.36 -17.12 -11.51
CA ASP A 422 12.29 -17.77 -10.59
C ASP A 422 12.45 -16.95 -9.31
N ALA A 423 11.91 -17.48 -8.21
CA ALA A 423 11.97 -16.83 -6.89
C ALA A 423 13.38 -16.79 -6.29
N LYS A 424 14.29 -17.67 -6.71
CA LYS A 424 15.64 -17.81 -6.13
C LYS A 424 16.59 -16.69 -6.55
N LEU A 425 16.43 -16.14 -7.75
CA LEU A 425 17.32 -15.08 -8.25
C LEU A 425 17.15 -13.72 -7.53
N ARG A 426 16.06 -13.50 -6.79
CA ARG A 426 15.83 -12.28 -6.03
C ARG A 426 16.80 -12.06 -4.85
N THR A 427 17.38 -13.12 -4.31
CA THR A 427 18.22 -13.08 -3.09
C THR A 427 19.68 -12.70 -3.34
N PHE A 428 20.13 -12.66 -4.60
CA PHE A 428 21.55 -12.45 -4.94
C PHE A 428 21.87 -11.07 -5.53
N ILE A 429 20.88 -10.17 -5.73
CA ILE A 429 21.10 -8.88 -6.39
C ILE A 429 21.38 -7.79 -5.35
N THR A 430 22.64 -7.39 -5.22
CA THR A 430 23.10 -6.41 -4.22
C THR A 430 23.56 -5.06 -4.78
N GLN A 431 23.72 -4.86 -6.09
CA GLN A 431 24.20 -3.59 -6.67
C GLN A 431 23.41 -3.14 -7.91
N ASP A 432 23.20 -1.83 -8.04
CA ASP A 432 22.37 -1.23 -9.09
C ASP A 432 22.93 -1.36 -10.52
N SER A 433 24.26 -1.50 -10.66
CA SER A 433 24.94 -1.62 -11.98
C SER A 433 24.78 -3.00 -12.64
N GLU A 434 24.45 -4.05 -11.86
CA GLU A 434 24.24 -5.42 -12.37
C GLU A 434 22.76 -5.76 -12.61
N ARG A 435 21.85 -4.84 -12.29
CA ARG A 435 20.39 -5.04 -12.43
C ARG A 435 19.95 -5.25 -13.87
N ASP A 436 20.56 -4.58 -14.83
CA ASP A 436 20.10 -4.60 -16.24
C ASP A 436 20.31 -5.98 -16.90
N ASP A 437 21.38 -6.68 -16.60
CA ASP A 437 21.62 -8.05 -17.12
C ASP A 437 20.81 -9.12 -16.36
N LEU A 438 20.58 -8.94 -15.06
CA LEU A 438 19.84 -9.88 -14.24
C LEU A 438 18.32 -9.82 -14.42
N VAL A 439 17.77 -8.67 -14.82
CA VAL A 439 16.34 -8.51 -15.14
C VAL A 439 15.94 -9.43 -16.31
N THR A 440 16.87 -9.73 -17.24
CA THR A 440 16.62 -10.66 -18.35
C THR A 440 16.49 -12.13 -17.93
N HIS A 441 16.95 -12.48 -16.73
CA HIS A 441 16.96 -13.86 -16.21
C HIS A 441 15.94 -14.10 -15.08
N VAL A 442 15.11 -13.13 -14.73
CA VAL A 442 14.10 -13.27 -13.67
C VAL A 442 12.93 -14.17 -14.08
N TYR A 443 12.72 -14.32 -15.38
CA TYR A 443 11.62 -15.12 -15.93
C TYR A 443 12.15 -16.19 -16.88
N ASP A 444 11.67 -17.41 -16.70
CA ASP A 444 11.78 -18.50 -17.67
C ASP A 444 10.60 -18.51 -18.63
N ILE A 445 10.79 -19.05 -19.84
CA ILE A 445 9.77 -19.18 -20.88
C ILE A 445 9.44 -20.63 -21.15
N THR A 446 8.14 -20.91 -21.33
CA THR A 446 7.67 -22.19 -21.83
C THR A 446 7.68 -22.19 -23.37
N TYR A 447 8.67 -22.85 -23.96
CA TYR A 447 8.77 -23.00 -25.42
C TYR A 447 7.78 -24.03 -25.98
N GLY A 448 7.42 -23.90 -27.27
CA GLY A 448 6.58 -24.86 -27.99
C GLY A 448 5.06 -24.69 -27.78
N SER A 449 4.65 -23.66 -27.03
CA SER A 449 3.24 -23.35 -26.75
C SER A 449 2.57 -22.44 -27.80
N ILE A 450 3.33 -21.93 -28.76
CA ILE A 450 2.87 -20.97 -29.79
C ILE A 450 3.22 -21.48 -31.20
N ASN A 451 2.29 -21.31 -32.14
CA ASN A 451 2.55 -21.51 -33.56
C ASN A 451 3.22 -20.26 -34.13
N ARG A 452 4.51 -20.37 -34.46
CA ARG A 452 5.36 -19.25 -34.89
C ARG A 452 4.77 -18.51 -36.08
N GLY A 453 4.74 -17.19 -36.02
CA GLY A 453 4.26 -16.30 -37.08
C GLY A 453 2.75 -16.34 -37.33
N GLN A 454 1.99 -17.17 -36.59
CA GLN A 454 0.55 -17.34 -36.78
C GLN A 454 -0.29 -16.91 -35.60
N ASP A 455 0.16 -17.24 -34.38
CA ASP A 455 -0.61 -17.00 -33.18
C ASP A 455 -0.39 -15.58 -32.62
N ASN A 456 -1.44 -15.01 -32.08
CA ASN A 456 -1.35 -13.84 -31.21
C ASN A 456 -1.02 -14.31 -29.79
N LEU A 457 -0.08 -13.63 -29.13
CA LEU A 457 0.23 -13.88 -27.72
C LEU A 457 -0.36 -12.75 -26.86
N VAL A 458 -1.32 -13.07 -26.03
CA VAL A 458 -1.98 -12.12 -25.10
C VAL A 458 -1.45 -12.38 -23.69
N VAL A 459 -0.85 -11.36 -23.08
CA VAL A 459 -0.36 -11.46 -21.69
C VAL A 459 -0.94 -10.32 -20.84
N ILE A 460 -1.60 -10.69 -19.73
CA ILE A 460 -2.13 -9.70 -18.80
C ILE A 460 -1.14 -9.44 -17.66
N ASP A 461 -0.98 -8.16 -17.32
CA ASP A 461 -0.25 -7.67 -16.15
C ASP A 461 -1.18 -6.85 -15.24
N ASP A 462 -0.76 -6.58 -14.02
CA ASP A 462 -1.54 -5.78 -13.06
C ASP A 462 -1.57 -4.29 -13.45
N SER A 463 -0.42 -3.73 -13.84
CA SER A 463 -0.29 -2.31 -14.20
C SER A 463 1.00 -2.03 -14.98
N ILE A 464 1.00 -0.98 -15.79
CA ILE A 464 2.17 -0.47 -16.51
C ILE A 464 2.40 0.98 -16.06
N VAL A 465 3.53 1.24 -15.38
CA VAL A 465 3.91 2.57 -14.87
C VAL A 465 5.00 3.19 -15.73
N ARG A 466 6.22 2.67 -15.63
CA ARG A 466 7.40 3.12 -16.37
C ARG A 466 7.60 2.36 -17.68
N GLY A 467 7.17 1.11 -17.70
CA GLY A 467 7.36 0.18 -18.82
C GLY A 467 8.80 -0.31 -19.00
N THR A 468 9.71 0.02 -18.09
CA THR A 468 11.14 -0.32 -18.21
C THR A 468 11.38 -1.82 -18.26
N THR A 469 10.81 -2.56 -17.32
CA THR A 469 10.92 -4.03 -17.26
C THR A 469 10.22 -4.67 -18.46
N LEU A 470 9.07 -4.12 -18.86
CA LEU A 470 8.35 -4.58 -20.04
C LEU A 470 9.25 -4.45 -21.30
N LYS A 471 9.83 -3.28 -21.54
CA LYS A 471 10.71 -3.02 -22.69
C LYS A 471 12.01 -3.81 -22.66
N LYS A 472 12.73 -3.78 -21.53
CA LYS A 472 14.08 -4.35 -21.41
C LYS A 472 14.09 -5.87 -21.33
N SER A 473 13.05 -6.48 -20.76
CA SER A 473 13.02 -7.92 -20.43
C SER A 473 11.84 -8.65 -21.07
N ILE A 474 10.60 -8.32 -20.67
CA ILE A 474 9.43 -9.14 -20.96
C ILE A 474 9.17 -9.23 -22.47
N LEU A 475 9.14 -8.10 -23.19
CA LEU A 475 8.88 -8.09 -24.63
C LEU A 475 9.96 -8.86 -25.41
N ARG A 476 11.24 -8.70 -25.08
CA ARG A 476 12.34 -9.45 -25.70
C ARG A 476 12.24 -10.95 -25.45
N MET A 477 11.81 -11.30 -24.25
CA MET A 477 11.60 -12.69 -23.86
C MET A 477 10.44 -13.30 -24.64
N LEU A 478 9.29 -12.63 -24.72
CA LEU A 478 8.11 -13.10 -25.44
C LEU A 478 8.34 -13.19 -26.95
N ASP A 479 9.13 -12.29 -27.54
CA ASP A 479 9.47 -12.31 -28.97
C ASP A 479 10.30 -13.52 -29.39
N ARG A 480 11.00 -14.19 -28.46
CA ARG A 480 11.72 -15.45 -28.72
C ARG A 480 10.78 -16.61 -29.12
N LEU A 481 9.50 -16.49 -28.78
CA LEU A 481 8.48 -17.45 -29.21
C LEU A 481 8.01 -17.21 -30.64
N GLU A 482 8.42 -16.09 -31.27
CA GLU A 482 8.07 -15.67 -32.62
C GLU A 482 6.56 -15.61 -32.87
N PRO A 483 5.74 -14.92 -32.01
CA PRO A 483 4.32 -14.76 -32.27
C PRO A 483 4.07 -13.79 -33.44
N LYS A 484 2.87 -13.88 -34.08
CA LYS A 484 2.38 -12.88 -35.06
C LYS A 484 2.26 -11.50 -34.42
N SER A 485 1.70 -11.46 -33.22
CA SER A 485 1.57 -10.24 -32.41
C SER A 485 1.70 -10.53 -30.92
N ILE A 486 2.13 -9.52 -30.17
CA ILE A 486 2.12 -9.51 -28.70
C ILE A 486 1.13 -8.46 -28.26
N VAL A 487 0.12 -8.85 -27.49
CA VAL A 487 -0.86 -7.96 -26.87
C VAL A 487 -0.61 -7.96 -25.36
N VAL A 488 -0.09 -6.86 -24.84
CA VAL A 488 0.10 -6.67 -23.41
C VAL A 488 -1.13 -5.98 -22.85
N VAL A 489 -1.74 -6.58 -21.84
CA VAL A 489 -2.96 -6.10 -21.20
C VAL A 489 -2.65 -5.61 -19.80
N SER A 490 -3.01 -4.38 -19.46
CA SER A 490 -2.97 -3.87 -18.10
C SER A 490 -4.37 -3.97 -17.46
N SER A 491 -4.48 -4.64 -16.31
CA SER A 491 -5.75 -4.67 -15.55
C SER A 491 -6.05 -3.33 -14.85
N ALA A 492 -5.10 -2.40 -14.85
CA ALA A 492 -5.25 -1.00 -14.44
C ALA A 492 -5.35 -0.05 -15.65
N PRO A 493 -6.02 1.10 -15.51
CA PRO A 493 -5.93 2.19 -16.48
C PRO A 493 -4.51 2.76 -16.60
N GLN A 494 -4.31 3.64 -17.58
CA GLN A 494 -3.06 4.39 -17.73
C GLN A 494 -2.77 5.23 -16.49
N ILE A 495 -1.58 5.05 -15.90
CA ILE A 495 -1.12 5.88 -14.77
C ILE A 495 -0.57 7.18 -15.34
N ARG A 496 -1.32 8.26 -15.12
CA ARG A 496 -1.08 9.58 -15.71
C ARG A 496 -0.56 10.62 -14.74
N TYR A 497 -0.89 10.46 -13.42
CA TYR A 497 -0.63 11.46 -12.41
C TYR A 497 0.11 10.87 -11.22
N PRO A 498 0.99 11.66 -10.55
CA PRO A 498 1.77 11.18 -9.42
C PRO A 498 0.91 10.85 -8.21
N ASP A 499 1.38 9.93 -7.38
CA ASP A 499 0.88 9.75 -6.02
C ASP A 499 1.59 10.71 -5.06
N CYS A 500 0.86 11.17 -4.07
CA CYS A 500 1.37 12.00 -2.97
C CYS A 500 0.92 11.49 -1.60
N TYR A 501 0.38 10.27 -1.54
CA TYR A 501 -0.14 9.68 -0.30
C TYR A 501 0.65 8.46 0.18
N GLY A 502 1.86 8.23 -0.38
CA GLY A 502 2.83 7.26 0.13
C GLY A 502 3.25 6.15 -0.85
N ILE A 503 2.74 6.15 -2.10
CA ILE A 503 3.21 5.25 -3.15
C ILE A 503 4.40 5.90 -3.88
N ASP A 504 5.41 5.13 -4.25
CA ASP A 504 6.59 5.65 -4.97
C ASP A 504 6.31 5.88 -6.46
N MET A 505 5.40 6.79 -6.73
CA MET A 505 5.03 7.26 -8.07
C MET A 505 5.00 8.80 -8.06
N ALA A 506 6.14 9.44 -7.76
CA ALA A 506 6.18 10.87 -7.46
C ALA A 506 6.58 11.76 -8.64
N LYS A 507 7.24 11.22 -9.67
CA LYS A 507 7.81 11.99 -10.78
C LYS A 507 7.04 11.73 -12.08
N LEU A 508 6.49 12.78 -12.68
CA LEU A 508 5.74 12.69 -13.94
C LEU A 508 6.57 12.10 -15.09
N GLY A 509 7.84 12.49 -15.21
CA GLY A 509 8.75 12.01 -16.25
C GLY A 509 9.02 10.49 -16.22
N ASP A 510 8.72 9.81 -15.11
CA ASP A 510 8.84 8.37 -14.98
C ASP A 510 7.67 7.62 -15.64
N PHE A 511 6.53 8.28 -15.86
CA PHE A 511 5.32 7.62 -16.37
C PHE A 511 5.34 7.50 -17.89
N VAL A 512 5.19 6.28 -18.39
CA VAL A 512 5.15 6.04 -19.83
C VAL A 512 3.96 6.73 -20.48
N ALA A 513 2.81 6.83 -19.79
CA ALA A 513 1.63 7.53 -20.31
C ALA A 513 1.87 9.05 -20.44
N PHE A 514 2.61 9.65 -19.49
CA PHE A 514 2.99 11.04 -19.58
C PHE A 514 3.96 11.29 -20.76
N ASN A 515 4.97 10.45 -20.87
CA ASN A 515 5.94 10.53 -21.98
C ASN A 515 5.27 10.33 -23.34
N ALA A 516 4.27 9.46 -23.44
CA ALA A 516 3.47 9.26 -24.65
C ALA A 516 2.66 10.52 -25.01
N ALA A 517 1.97 11.12 -24.03
CA ALA A 517 1.24 12.37 -24.26
C ALA A 517 2.17 13.51 -24.71
N ILE A 518 3.34 13.66 -24.10
CA ILE A 518 4.34 14.66 -24.53
C ILE A 518 4.86 14.37 -25.95
N SER A 519 5.09 13.10 -26.32
CA SER A 519 5.49 12.71 -27.67
C SER A 519 4.41 13.10 -28.71
N LEU A 520 3.15 12.78 -28.43
CA LEU A 520 2.02 13.13 -29.27
C LEU A 520 1.86 14.66 -29.43
N LEU A 521 2.07 15.45 -28.37
CA LEU A 521 2.05 16.91 -28.47
C LEU A 521 3.12 17.42 -29.43
N ARG A 522 4.33 16.87 -29.41
CA ARG A 522 5.44 17.22 -30.30
C ARG A 522 5.15 16.82 -31.77
N GLU A 523 4.68 15.60 -31.99
CA GLU A 523 4.30 15.09 -33.30
C GLU A 523 3.20 15.94 -33.97
N ARG A 524 2.25 16.44 -33.14
CA ARG A 524 1.16 17.32 -33.63
C ARG A 524 1.50 18.82 -33.62
N LYS A 525 2.75 19.18 -33.28
CA LYS A 525 3.21 20.58 -33.18
C LYS A 525 2.39 21.43 -32.21
N MET A 526 2.05 20.83 -31.06
CA MET A 526 1.25 21.45 -30.00
C MET A 526 2.11 21.75 -28.75
N GLU A 527 3.44 21.93 -28.91
CA GLU A 527 4.36 22.15 -27.77
C GLU A 527 4.03 23.43 -26.98
N ASN A 528 3.37 24.41 -27.58
CA ASN A 528 2.90 25.60 -26.87
C ASN A 528 1.96 25.27 -25.72
N LEU A 529 1.21 24.15 -25.77
CA LEU A 529 0.37 23.70 -24.68
C LEU A 529 1.18 23.35 -23.42
N ILE A 530 2.41 22.86 -23.58
CA ILE A 530 3.31 22.55 -22.46
C ILE A 530 3.62 23.85 -21.68
N GLU A 531 3.97 24.92 -22.43
CA GLU A 531 4.25 26.22 -21.81
C GLU A 531 3.00 26.83 -21.15
N GLU A 532 1.84 26.75 -21.82
CA GLU A 532 0.57 27.24 -21.25
C GLU A 532 0.23 26.53 -19.93
N VAL A 533 0.39 25.19 -19.88
CA VAL A 533 0.15 24.39 -18.67
C VAL A 533 1.17 24.73 -17.58
N TYR A 534 2.44 24.95 -17.95
CA TYR A 534 3.47 25.38 -17.01
C TYR A 534 3.14 26.70 -16.34
N GLN A 535 2.73 27.71 -17.10
CA GLN A 535 2.31 28.99 -16.56
C GLN A 535 1.04 28.85 -15.69
N SER A 536 0.09 28.01 -16.14
CA SER A 536 -1.10 27.69 -15.34
C SER A 536 -0.74 27.02 -14.02
N CYS A 537 0.18 26.06 -14.00
CA CYS A 537 0.66 25.41 -12.77
C CYS A 537 1.28 26.42 -11.79
N LYS A 538 2.09 27.35 -12.30
CA LYS A 538 2.65 28.43 -11.44
C LYS A 538 1.58 29.32 -10.84
N GLN A 539 0.56 29.68 -11.60
CA GLN A 539 -0.58 30.45 -11.10
C GLN A 539 -1.34 29.66 -10.02
N GLN A 540 -1.60 28.38 -10.24
CA GLN A 540 -2.28 27.52 -9.28
C GLN A 540 -1.54 27.46 -7.93
N LEU A 541 -0.21 27.42 -7.92
CA LEU A 541 0.55 27.37 -6.66
C LEU A 541 0.47 28.66 -5.82
N SER A 542 0.06 29.79 -6.41
CA SER A 542 -0.15 31.06 -5.71
C SER A 542 -1.56 31.21 -5.14
N LEU A 543 -2.50 30.32 -5.47
CA LEU A 543 -3.87 30.37 -4.98
C LEU A 543 -4.00 29.83 -3.54
N PRO A 544 -5.07 30.22 -2.81
CA PRO A 544 -5.45 29.54 -1.58
C PRO A 544 -5.59 28.03 -1.81
N LYS A 545 -5.23 27.23 -0.82
CA LYS A 545 -5.11 25.78 -0.94
C LYS A 545 -6.37 25.11 -1.51
N GLU A 546 -7.54 25.58 -1.07
CA GLU A 546 -8.85 25.04 -1.44
C GLU A 546 -9.27 25.37 -2.89
N GLU A 547 -8.63 26.36 -3.52
CA GLU A 547 -8.91 26.83 -4.88
C GLU A 547 -8.00 26.17 -5.92
N VAL A 548 -6.96 25.46 -5.48
CA VAL A 548 -5.98 24.84 -6.37
C VAL A 548 -6.60 23.67 -7.14
N THR A 549 -6.50 23.72 -8.46
CA THR A 549 -6.96 22.66 -9.37
C THR A 549 -5.79 21.99 -10.10
N ASN A 550 -6.01 20.80 -10.64
CA ASN A 550 -5.01 20.07 -11.42
C ASN A 550 -4.95 20.59 -12.86
N ALA A 551 -4.02 21.51 -13.15
CA ALA A 551 -3.81 22.07 -14.49
C ALA A 551 -3.18 21.04 -15.47
N VAL A 552 -2.52 20.00 -14.97
CA VAL A 552 -1.82 18.99 -15.79
C VAL A 552 -2.80 18.13 -16.60
N LYS A 553 -4.07 18.06 -16.22
CA LYS A 553 -5.12 17.39 -17.02
C LYS A 553 -5.15 17.87 -18.48
N ARG A 554 -4.81 19.13 -18.75
CA ARG A 554 -4.78 19.73 -20.08
C ARG A 554 -3.76 19.05 -21.01
N ILE A 555 -2.72 18.42 -20.48
CA ILE A 555 -1.70 17.69 -21.27
C ILE A 555 -2.32 16.48 -21.99
N TYR A 556 -3.29 15.83 -21.36
CA TYR A 556 -3.94 14.63 -21.92
C TYR A 556 -5.23 14.93 -22.70
N ALA A 557 -5.82 16.10 -22.48
CA ALA A 557 -7.11 16.47 -23.06
C ALA A 557 -7.23 16.39 -24.60
N PRO A 558 -6.15 16.63 -25.40
CA PRO A 558 -6.22 16.52 -26.84
C PRO A 558 -6.28 15.09 -27.39
N PHE A 559 -6.12 14.06 -26.55
CA PHE A 559 -5.90 12.68 -26.97
C PHE A 559 -6.94 11.73 -26.37
N SER A 560 -7.33 10.72 -27.15
CA SER A 560 -8.07 9.58 -26.63
C SER A 560 -7.15 8.62 -25.85
N ASP A 561 -7.76 7.74 -25.04
CA ASP A 561 -7.02 6.71 -24.32
C ASP A 561 -6.34 5.73 -25.27
N GLU A 562 -6.97 5.45 -26.42
CA GLU A 562 -6.44 4.59 -27.46
C GLU A 562 -5.20 5.21 -28.13
N GLU A 563 -5.23 6.51 -28.47
CA GLU A 563 -4.07 7.21 -29.05
C GLU A 563 -2.87 7.21 -28.11
N ILE A 564 -3.10 7.41 -26.81
CA ILE A 564 -2.03 7.33 -25.81
C ILE A 564 -1.52 5.89 -25.69
N SER A 565 -2.40 4.88 -25.75
CA SER A 565 -2.00 3.45 -25.67
C SER A 565 -1.15 3.05 -26.88
N ASP A 566 -1.51 3.49 -28.08
CA ASP A 566 -0.74 3.24 -29.31
C ASP A 566 0.64 3.90 -29.21
N GLN A 567 0.72 5.14 -28.73
CA GLN A 567 2.00 5.82 -28.53
C GLN A 567 2.85 5.15 -27.44
N ILE A 568 2.24 4.63 -26.38
CA ILE A 568 2.95 3.83 -25.39
C ILE A 568 3.54 2.58 -26.04
N ALA A 569 2.79 1.89 -26.90
CA ALA A 569 3.28 0.71 -27.61
C ALA A 569 4.52 1.05 -28.46
N GLU A 570 4.51 2.17 -29.20
CA GLU A 570 5.67 2.61 -29.98
C GLU A 570 6.88 2.97 -29.09
N LEU A 571 6.68 3.66 -27.97
CA LEU A 571 7.75 4.00 -27.03
C LEU A 571 8.38 2.79 -26.35
N LEU A 572 7.58 1.76 -26.07
CA LEU A 572 8.02 0.55 -25.40
C LEU A 572 8.55 -0.52 -26.35
N LYS A 573 8.29 -0.42 -27.64
CA LYS A 573 8.73 -1.37 -28.65
C LYS A 573 10.27 -1.39 -28.74
N PRO A 574 10.95 -2.51 -28.42
CA PRO A 574 12.38 -2.66 -28.70
C PRO A 574 12.65 -2.64 -30.21
N SER A 575 13.77 -2.08 -30.63
CA SER A 575 14.13 -1.99 -32.05
C SER A 575 14.25 -3.35 -32.74
N GLU A 576 14.59 -4.39 -32.00
CA GLU A 576 14.73 -5.76 -32.45
C GLU A 576 13.45 -6.57 -32.45
N LEU A 577 12.34 -6.06 -31.88
CA LEU A 577 11.06 -6.77 -31.78
C LEU A 577 10.46 -7.04 -33.15
N LYS A 578 10.26 -8.33 -33.49
CA LYS A 578 9.69 -8.77 -34.77
C LYS A 578 8.16 -8.77 -34.75
N ALA A 579 7.59 -9.13 -33.61
CA ALA A 579 6.14 -9.22 -33.45
C ALA A 579 5.49 -7.82 -33.50
N ASN A 580 4.23 -7.74 -33.95
CA ASN A 580 3.44 -6.53 -33.82
C ASN A 580 3.04 -6.34 -32.36
N LEU A 581 3.36 -5.18 -31.78
CA LEU A 581 3.05 -4.87 -30.38
C LEU A 581 1.77 -4.05 -30.27
N LYS A 582 0.86 -4.47 -29.39
CA LYS A 582 -0.29 -3.69 -28.95
C LYS A 582 -0.34 -3.67 -27.42
N ILE A 583 -0.82 -2.56 -26.87
CA ILE A 583 -1.03 -2.43 -25.41
C ILE A 583 -2.48 -2.03 -25.17
N VAL A 584 -3.14 -2.81 -24.31
CA VAL A 584 -4.54 -2.61 -23.91
C VAL A 584 -4.59 -2.23 -22.45
N PHE A 585 -5.15 -1.07 -22.13
CA PHE A 585 -5.39 -0.63 -20.76
C PHE A 585 -6.85 -0.81 -20.36
N GLN A 586 -7.09 -1.07 -19.09
CA GLN A 586 -8.42 -1.04 -18.49
C GLN A 586 -9.00 0.38 -18.58
N LYS A 587 -10.33 0.49 -18.63
CA LYS A 587 -11.06 1.76 -18.55
C LYS A 587 -11.38 2.14 -17.11
N ILE A 588 -11.35 3.44 -16.79
CA ILE A 588 -11.66 3.95 -15.43
C ILE A 588 -13.07 3.54 -14.99
N GLU A 589 -14.04 3.60 -15.90
CA GLU A 589 -15.42 3.20 -15.63
C GLU A 589 -15.53 1.72 -15.23
N ASN A 590 -14.70 0.87 -15.82
CA ASN A 590 -14.64 -0.54 -15.49
C ASN A 590 -14.00 -0.77 -14.10
N VAL A 591 -13.00 0.05 -13.73
CA VAL A 591 -12.43 0.02 -12.38
C VAL A 591 -13.49 0.38 -11.34
N HIS A 592 -14.30 1.41 -11.58
CA HIS A 592 -15.40 1.79 -10.69
C HIS A 592 -16.47 0.70 -10.58
N LYS A 593 -16.75 -0.03 -11.67
CA LYS A 593 -17.67 -1.19 -11.63
C LYS A 593 -17.08 -2.37 -10.85
N ALA A 594 -15.78 -2.63 -11.01
CA ALA A 594 -15.11 -3.74 -10.34
C ALA A 594 -14.88 -3.46 -8.84
N CYS A 595 -14.55 -2.22 -8.48
CA CYS A 595 -14.18 -1.79 -7.15
C CYS A 595 -15.09 -0.65 -6.63
N PRO A 596 -16.40 -0.85 -6.49
CA PRO A 596 -17.36 0.25 -6.22
C PRO A 596 -17.15 0.92 -4.87
N GLY A 597 -16.51 0.24 -3.93
CA GLY A 597 -16.13 0.80 -2.61
C GLY A 597 -14.84 1.60 -2.58
N HIS A 598 -14.09 1.67 -3.71
CA HIS A 598 -12.76 2.28 -3.78
C HIS A 598 -12.65 3.21 -4.99
N LEU A 599 -13.15 4.44 -4.83
CA LEU A 599 -13.21 5.45 -5.88
C LEU A 599 -12.02 6.45 -5.84
N GLY A 600 -10.98 6.14 -5.09
CA GLY A 600 -9.73 6.91 -5.05
C GLY A 600 -8.80 6.51 -6.19
N ASP A 601 -8.95 7.18 -7.33
CA ASP A 601 -8.35 6.84 -8.62
C ASP A 601 -7.48 7.98 -9.19
N TRP A 602 -7.01 8.88 -8.34
CA TRP A 602 -6.29 10.12 -8.72
C TRP A 602 -5.10 9.90 -9.64
N TYR A 603 -4.45 8.72 -9.62
CA TYR A 603 -3.35 8.42 -10.55
C TYR A 603 -3.82 8.24 -11.99
N PHE A 604 -5.09 7.90 -12.20
CA PHE A 604 -5.71 7.72 -13.51
C PHE A 604 -6.47 8.98 -13.93
N SER A 605 -7.34 9.48 -13.05
CA SER A 605 -8.25 10.61 -13.33
C SER A 605 -7.65 11.99 -13.07
N GLY A 606 -6.65 12.09 -12.16
CA GLY A 606 -6.14 13.35 -11.65
C GLY A 606 -7.07 14.04 -10.64
N ASP A 607 -8.07 13.32 -10.09
CA ASP A 607 -9.04 13.83 -9.12
C ASP A 607 -8.58 13.53 -7.69
N TYR A 608 -7.68 14.35 -7.18
CA TYR A 608 -7.11 14.17 -5.86
C TYR A 608 -8.13 14.40 -4.74
N PRO A 609 -8.16 13.54 -3.70
CA PRO A 609 -9.08 13.66 -2.57
C PRO A 609 -8.77 14.84 -1.65
N THR A 610 -7.58 15.42 -1.74
CA THR A 610 -7.17 16.55 -0.90
C THR A 610 -6.62 17.71 -1.74
N PRO A 611 -6.78 18.97 -1.28
CA PRO A 611 -6.21 20.12 -1.98
C PRO A 611 -4.69 20.05 -2.17
N GLY A 612 -3.99 19.47 -1.20
CA GLY A 612 -2.54 19.27 -1.29
C GLY A 612 -2.12 18.39 -2.45
N GLY A 613 -2.94 17.40 -2.85
CA GLY A 613 -2.69 16.57 -4.03
C GLY A 613 -2.67 17.39 -5.33
N ASN A 614 -3.58 18.35 -5.48
CA ASN A 614 -3.57 19.27 -6.62
C ASN A 614 -2.31 20.16 -6.64
N LYS A 615 -1.82 20.61 -5.49
CA LYS A 615 -0.54 21.33 -5.39
C LYS A 615 0.63 20.46 -5.84
N VAL A 616 0.67 19.22 -5.37
CA VAL A 616 1.75 18.27 -5.68
C VAL A 616 1.83 17.97 -7.18
N VAL A 617 0.72 17.70 -7.87
CA VAL A 617 0.77 17.41 -9.30
C VAL A 617 1.21 18.61 -10.11
N ASN A 618 0.77 19.83 -9.78
CA ASN A 618 1.21 21.05 -10.44
C ASN A 618 2.72 21.30 -10.22
N LYS A 619 3.21 21.10 -8.99
CA LYS A 619 4.64 21.21 -8.66
C LYS A 619 5.46 20.14 -9.37
N ALA A 620 4.96 18.91 -9.46
CA ALA A 620 5.62 17.83 -10.21
C ALA A 620 5.78 18.16 -11.70
N PHE A 621 4.79 18.82 -12.30
CA PHE A 621 4.89 19.28 -13.68
C PHE A 621 5.91 20.42 -13.84
N ILE A 622 5.92 21.38 -12.93
CA ILE A 622 6.94 22.45 -12.91
C ILE A 622 8.34 21.85 -12.78
N ASN A 623 8.55 20.94 -11.83
CA ASN A 623 9.84 20.26 -11.65
C ASN A 623 10.29 19.54 -12.94
N TRP A 624 9.34 18.89 -13.65
CA TRP A 624 9.64 18.22 -14.91
C TRP A 624 10.07 19.21 -16.00
N VAL A 625 9.36 20.34 -16.17
CA VAL A 625 9.70 21.38 -17.16
C VAL A 625 11.05 22.03 -16.83
N GLU A 626 11.33 22.27 -15.56
CA GLU A 626 12.56 22.90 -15.08
C GLU A 626 13.74 21.90 -14.91
N HIS A 627 13.55 20.63 -15.32
CA HIS A 627 14.54 19.55 -15.20
C HIS A 627 15.07 19.33 -13.79
N ARG A 628 14.24 19.53 -12.78
CA ARG A 628 14.57 19.25 -11.38
C ARG A 628 14.27 17.78 -11.05
N ASP A 629 15.32 17.05 -10.65
CA ASP A 629 15.17 15.65 -10.25
C ASP A 629 14.82 15.51 -8.76
N GLU A 630 13.73 16.14 -8.33
CA GLU A 630 13.23 16.14 -6.97
C GLU A 630 11.75 15.76 -6.89
N ARG A 631 11.33 15.27 -5.71
CA ARG A 631 9.91 15.05 -5.43
C ARG A 631 9.20 16.38 -5.25
N ALA A 632 7.90 16.41 -5.56
CA ALA A 632 7.08 17.61 -5.44
C ALA A 632 6.52 17.87 -4.02
N TYR A 633 6.81 16.96 -3.07
CA TYR A 633 6.35 17.03 -1.68
C TYR A 633 7.40 16.50 -0.72
#